data_10f07b55300dbaf8de7671ad5de1c787
#
_entry.id   10f07b55300dbaf8de7671ad5de1c787
#
_cell.length_a   1.000
_cell.length_b   1.000
_cell.length_c   1.000
_cell.angle_alpha   90.00
_cell.angle_beta   90.00
_cell.angle_gamma   90.00
#
_symmetry.space_group_name_H-M   'P 1'
#
loop_
_entity.id
_entity.type
_entity.pdbx_description
1 polymer ?
#
loop_
_entity_poly.entity_id
_entity_poly.type
_entity_poly.pdbx_seq_one_letter_code
_entity_poly.pdbx_strand_id
1 'polypeptide(L)'
;MKTLLKKLPYLLILFRFLLAPTILWVAYRAEEPTARLWIVVFIVLGLLSDIFDGIIARYMGVCTVAMRRMDSQTDLIFWLSVGVACYHLNLTLIAAYRYEIIALFVMEGLCYGVSFWRFGKETCTHAFLSKLWGVCLLVAFISLIGFGYGGFPLLLAVCWGLFSQLDVILIILLLPKWQNDIPSSYHAYLLRKGKEIKKHKLFN
;
A
#
# COMPACT_ATOMS: atom_id res chain seq x y z
N MET A 1 -9.82 -25.92 15.24
CA MET A 1 -9.27 -24.58 15.59
C MET A 1 -8.07 -24.16 14.73
N LYS A 2 -6.99 -24.97 14.62
CA LYS A 2 -5.79 -24.62 13.80
C LYS A 2 -6.08 -24.39 12.31
N THR A 3 -7.05 -25.12 11.73
CA THR A 3 -7.41 -24.98 10.30
C THR A 3 -8.17 -23.68 10.02
N LEU A 4 -8.98 -23.20 10.97
CA LEU A 4 -9.71 -21.93 10.86
C LEU A 4 -8.74 -20.73 10.96
N LEU A 5 -7.77 -20.81 11.87
CA LEU A 5 -6.73 -19.79 12.03
C LEU A 5 -5.86 -19.63 10.77
N LYS A 6 -5.61 -20.71 10.00
CA LYS A 6 -4.90 -20.61 8.72
C LYS A 6 -5.68 -19.88 7.62
N LYS A 7 -7.00 -19.79 7.72
CA LYS A 7 -7.85 -19.06 6.77
C LYS A 7 -8.00 -17.59 7.14
N LEU A 8 -7.67 -17.20 8.38
CA LEU A 8 -7.86 -15.84 8.88
C LEU A 8 -7.18 -14.76 8.06
N PRO A 9 -5.91 -14.92 7.60
CA PRO A 9 -5.28 -13.92 6.72
C PRO A 9 -6.06 -13.70 5.42
N TYR A 10 -6.56 -14.76 4.79
CA TYR A 10 -7.37 -14.64 3.58
C TYR A 10 -8.70 -13.93 3.84
N LEU A 11 -9.31 -14.13 5.02
CA LEU A 11 -10.54 -13.43 5.42
C LEU A 11 -10.27 -11.93 5.64
N LEU A 12 -9.12 -11.56 6.19
CA LEU A 12 -8.72 -10.16 6.37
C LEU A 12 -8.47 -9.48 5.02
N ILE A 13 -7.81 -10.15 4.08
CA ILE A 13 -7.65 -9.66 2.71
C ILE A 13 -9.01 -9.47 2.04
N LEU A 14 -9.93 -10.45 2.16
CA LEU A 14 -11.29 -10.34 1.63
C LEU A 14 -12.07 -9.19 2.28
N PHE A 15 -11.96 -9.04 3.60
CA PHE A 15 -12.57 -7.92 4.32
C PHE A 15 -12.11 -6.58 3.77
N ARG A 16 -10.80 -6.37 3.59
CA ARG A 16 -10.23 -5.15 3.00
C ARG A 16 -10.69 -4.96 1.56
N PHE A 17 -10.77 -6.03 0.77
CA PHE A 17 -11.32 -5.97 -0.59
C PHE A 17 -12.77 -5.48 -0.60
N LEU A 18 -13.61 -5.93 0.34
CA LEU A 18 -15.01 -5.50 0.45
C LEU A 18 -15.15 -4.07 0.98
N LEU A 19 -14.19 -3.58 1.77
CA LEU A 19 -14.18 -2.18 2.20
C LEU A 19 -14.06 -1.21 1.01
N ALA A 20 -13.35 -1.58 -0.06
CA ALA A 20 -13.16 -0.73 -1.22
C ALA A 20 -14.49 -0.26 -1.87
N PRO A 21 -15.39 -1.14 -2.33
CA PRO A 21 -16.69 -0.72 -2.84
C PRO A 21 -17.58 -0.07 -1.77
N THR A 22 -17.45 -0.47 -0.50
CA THR A 22 -18.21 0.14 0.60
C THR A 22 -17.82 1.60 0.81
N ILE A 23 -16.53 1.93 0.75
CA ILE A 23 -16.02 3.31 0.82
C ILE A 23 -16.62 4.15 -0.30
N LEU A 24 -16.60 3.65 -1.53
CA LEU A 24 -17.19 4.36 -2.67
C LEU A 24 -18.70 4.55 -2.50
N TRP A 25 -19.40 3.50 -2.09
CA TRP A 25 -20.84 3.58 -1.85
C TRP A 25 -21.18 4.65 -0.80
N VAL A 26 -20.46 4.69 0.31
CA VAL A 26 -20.64 5.69 1.38
C VAL A 26 -20.31 7.09 0.88
N ALA A 27 -19.21 7.26 0.12
CA ALA A 27 -18.82 8.56 -0.42
C ALA A 27 -19.87 9.20 -1.34
N TYR A 28 -20.60 8.37 -2.11
CA TYR A 28 -21.60 8.87 -3.09
C TYR A 28 -23.04 8.87 -2.57
N ARG A 29 -23.34 8.22 -1.47
CA ARG A 29 -24.72 8.02 -1.00
C ARG A 29 -25.03 8.59 0.37
N ALA A 30 -24.05 8.65 1.29
CA ALA A 30 -24.26 9.20 2.61
C ALA A 30 -24.16 10.74 2.62
N GLU A 31 -24.80 11.36 3.58
CA GLU A 31 -24.61 12.78 3.87
C GLU A 31 -23.14 13.08 4.23
N GLU A 32 -22.62 14.21 3.79
CA GLU A 32 -21.20 14.52 3.84
C GLU A 32 -20.53 14.32 5.22
N PRO A 33 -21.07 14.82 6.34
CA PRO A 33 -20.44 14.63 7.65
C PRO A 33 -20.35 13.16 8.03
N THR A 34 -21.41 12.40 7.76
CA THR A 34 -21.51 10.96 8.04
C THR A 34 -20.56 10.17 7.12
N ALA A 35 -20.50 10.53 5.83
CA ALA A 35 -19.58 9.92 4.86
C ALA A 35 -18.12 10.07 5.31
N ARG A 36 -17.70 11.26 5.69
CA ARG A 36 -16.32 11.54 6.15
C ARG A 36 -15.93 10.68 7.35
N LEU A 37 -16.81 10.59 8.35
CA LEU A 37 -16.58 9.78 9.54
C LEU A 37 -16.40 8.29 9.20
N TRP A 38 -17.34 7.71 8.45
CA TRP A 38 -17.29 6.30 8.12
C TRP A 38 -16.10 5.94 7.23
N ILE A 39 -15.75 6.79 6.26
CA ILE A 39 -14.58 6.57 5.42
C ILE A 39 -13.30 6.57 6.26
N VAL A 40 -13.14 7.50 7.20
CA VAL A 40 -11.99 7.50 8.12
C VAL A 40 -11.95 6.21 8.95
N VAL A 41 -13.08 5.74 9.48
CA VAL A 41 -13.15 4.46 10.19
C VAL A 41 -12.73 3.30 9.30
N PHE A 42 -13.22 3.25 8.05
CA PHE A 42 -12.88 2.18 7.10
C PHE A 42 -11.39 2.21 6.68
N ILE A 43 -10.79 3.39 6.57
CA ILE A 43 -9.35 3.53 6.31
C ILE A 43 -8.53 2.91 7.46
N VAL A 44 -8.88 3.23 8.71
CA VAL A 44 -8.20 2.67 9.89
C VAL A 44 -8.39 1.15 9.95
N LEU A 45 -9.61 0.66 9.74
CA LEU A 45 -9.91 -0.77 9.73
C LEU A 45 -9.17 -1.51 8.60
N GLY A 46 -9.09 -0.89 7.41
CA GLY A 46 -8.34 -1.42 6.27
C GLY A 46 -6.86 -1.59 6.59
N LEU A 47 -6.21 -0.54 7.14
CA LEU A 47 -4.81 -0.61 7.53
C LEU A 47 -4.57 -1.63 8.66
N LEU A 48 -5.43 -1.68 9.67
CA LEU A 48 -5.32 -2.67 10.73
C LEU A 48 -5.45 -4.10 10.17
N SER A 49 -6.39 -4.34 9.23
CA SER A 49 -6.54 -5.65 8.59
C SER A 49 -5.28 -6.07 7.85
N ASP A 50 -4.60 -5.15 7.16
CA ASP A 50 -3.32 -5.36 6.47
C ASP A 50 -2.19 -5.76 7.44
N ILE A 51 -2.06 -5.02 8.54
CA ILE A 51 -1.04 -5.32 9.56
C ILE A 51 -1.28 -6.71 10.17
N PHE A 52 -2.54 -7.03 10.51
CA PHE A 52 -2.87 -8.29 11.17
C PHE A 52 -2.77 -9.48 10.24
N ASP A 53 -3.21 -9.38 8.97
CA ASP A 53 -3.08 -10.50 8.03
C ASP A 53 -1.63 -10.88 7.80
N GLY A 54 -0.74 -9.89 7.65
CA GLY A 54 0.70 -10.12 7.51
C GLY A 54 1.33 -10.74 8.76
N ILE A 55 0.97 -10.31 9.98
CA ILE A 55 1.47 -10.90 11.23
C ILE A 55 0.99 -12.35 11.37
N ILE A 56 -0.31 -12.59 11.19
CA ILE A 56 -0.92 -13.91 11.34
C ILE A 56 -0.39 -14.87 10.29
N ALA A 57 -0.27 -14.44 9.02
CA ALA A 57 0.26 -15.26 7.95
C ALA A 57 1.68 -15.73 8.22
N ARG A 58 2.55 -14.84 8.73
CA ARG A 58 3.92 -15.20 9.14
C ARG A 58 3.92 -16.15 10.34
N TYR A 59 3.13 -15.85 11.36
CA TYR A 59 3.03 -16.69 12.55
C TYR A 59 2.55 -18.11 12.24
N MET A 60 1.57 -18.24 11.32
CA MET A 60 0.98 -19.51 10.91
C MET A 60 1.76 -20.23 9.82
N GLY A 61 2.81 -19.62 9.25
CA GLY A 61 3.60 -20.19 8.16
C GLY A 61 2.83 -20.39 6.86
N VAL A 62 1.79 -19.58 6.60
CA VAL A 62 0.93 -19.68 5.39
C VAL A 62 1.25 -18.63 4.33
N CYS A 63 2.35 -17.89 4.48
CA CYS A 63 2.81 -16.91 3.51
C CYS A 63 3.22 -17.57 2.19
N THR A 64 2.31 -17.59 1.22
CA THR A 64 2.59 -18.03 -0.15
C THR A 64 2.80 -16.85 -1.09
N VAL A 65 3.47 -17.06 -2.22
CA VAL A 65 3.62 -16.02 -3.26
C VAL A 65 2.24 -15.57 -3.77
N ALA A 66 1.30 -16.50 -3.94
CA ALA A 66 -0.06 -16.17 -4.38
C ALA A 66 -0.78 -15.27 -3.37
N MET A 67 -0.68 -15.58 -2.06
CA MET A 67 -1.27 -14.76 -1.02
C MET A 67 -0.72 -13.34 -1.02
N ARG A 68 0.60 -13.16 -1.16
CA ARG A 68 1.24 -11.85 -1.21
C ARG A 68 0.83 -11.03 -2.42
N ARG A 69 0.61 -11.68 -3.58
CA ARG A 69 0.08 -11.03 -4.78
C ARG A 69 -1.36 -10.56 -4.57
N MET A 70 -2.21 -11.41 -3.97
CA MET A 70 -3.60 -11.03 -3.61
C MET A 70 -3.63 -9.86 -2.65
N ASP A 71 -2.79 -9.87 -1.63
CA ASP A 71 -2.63 -8.82 -0.64
C ASP A 71 -2.25 -7.48 -1.32
N SER A 72 -1.16 -7.47 -2.10
CA SER A 72 -0.71 -6.28 -2.82
C SER A 72 -1.75 -5.71 -3.80
N GLN A 73 -2.49 -6.57 -4.51
CA GLN A 73 -3.56 -6.13 -5.42
C GLN A 73 -4.77 -5.57 -4.66
N THR A 74 -5.11 -6.19 -3.52
CA THR A 74 -6.19 -5.71 -2.66
C THR A 74 -5.85 -4.35 -2.06
N ASP A 75 -4.60 -4.14 -1.65
CA ASP A 75 -4.11 -2.85 -1.18
C ASP A 75 -4.23 -1.77 -2.24
N LEU A 76 -3.79 -2.06 -3.45
CA LEU A 76 -3.92 -1.11 -4.56
C LEU A 76 -5.38 -0.69 -4.79
N ILE A 77 -6.31 -1.66 -4.86
CA ILE A 77 -7.74 -1.40 -5.06
C ILE A 77 -8.30 -0.59 -3.89
N PHE A 78 -7.93 -0.94 -2.65
CA PHE A 78 -8.37 -0.24 -1.45
C PHE A 78 -7.91 1.22 -1.45
N TRP A 79 -6.61 1.49 -1.62
CA TRP A 79 -6.08 2.84 -1.61
C TRP A 79 -6.57 3.69 -2.80
N LEU A 80 -6.78 3.09 -3.98
CA LEU A 80 -7.41 3.78 -5.10
C LEU A 80 -8.85 4.18 -4.78
N SER A 81 -9.62 3.30 -4.13
CA SER A 81 -11.01 3.61 -3.73
C SER A 81 -11.06 4.74 -2.70
N VAL A 82 -10.12 4.75 -1.74
CA VAL A 82 -9.95 5.88 -0.80
C VAL A 82 -9.60 7.17 -1.54
N GLY A 83 -8.70 7.10 -2.52
CA GLY A 83 -8.32 8.24 -3.36
C GLY A 83 -9.49 8.82 -4.15
N VAL A 84 -10.32 7.96 -4.76
CA VAL A 84 -11.53 8.38 -5.50
C VAL A 84 -12.55 9.01 -4.55
N ALA A 85 -12.79 8.41 -3.38
CA ALA A 85 -13.67 8.99 -2.36
C ALA A 85 -13.16 10.36 -1.87
N CYS A 86 -11.84 10.48 -1.64
CA CYS A 86 -11.19 11.73 -1.27
C CYS A 86 -11.35 12.81 -2.36
N TYR A 87 -11.17 12.44 -3.63
CA TYR A 87 -11.38 13.32 -4.77
C TYR A 87 -12.81 13.81 -4.82
N HIS A 88 -13.80 12.92 -4.66
CA HIS A 88 -15.22 13.29 -4.67
C HIS A 88 -15.57 14.27 -3.54
N LEU A 89 -15.08 14.05 -2.34
CA LEU A 89 -15.39 14.87 -1.17
C LEU A 89 -14.60 16.19 -1.07
N ASN A 90 -13.44 16.28 -1.75
CA ASN A 90 -12.51 17.42 -1.60
C ASN A 90 -11.94 17.88 -2.95
N LEU A 91 -12.79 18.02 -3.97
CA LEU A 91 -12.37 18.33 -5.35
C LEU A 91 -11.44 19.55 -5.45
N THR A 92 -11.81 20.65 -4.81
CA THR A 92 -11.02 21.91 -4.84
C THR A 92 -9.64 21.73 -4.18
N LEU A 93 -9.60 21.01 -3.07
CA LEU A 93 -8.36 20.74 -2.33
C LEU A 93 -7.43 19.83 -3.13
N ILE A 94 -7.98 18.74 -3.71
CA ILE A 94 -7.19 17.82 -4.55
C ILE A 94 -6.69 18.51 -5.82
N ALA A 95 -7.48 19.41 -6.42
CA ALA A 95 -7.06 20.20 -7.58
C ALA A 95 -5.86 21.12 -7.27
N ALA A 96 -5.74 21.61 -6.05
CA ALA A 96 -4.61 22.43 -5.62
C ALA A 96 -3.29 21.64 -5.57
N TYR A 97 -3.35 20.34 -5.25
CA TYR A 97 -2.19 19.43 -5.17
C TYR A 97 -2.08 18.46 -6.35
N ARG A 98 -2.68 18.81 -7.49
CA ARG A 98 -2.77 17.89 -8.65
C ARG A 98 -1.42 17.43 -9.19
N TYR A 99 -0.40 18.29 -9.19
CA TYR A 99 0.92 17.95 -9.75
C TYR A 99 1.67 16.96 -8.85
N GLU A 100 1.57 17.12 -7.55
CA GLU A 100 2.15 16.24 -6.55
C GLU A 100 1.51 14.84 -6.61
N ILE A 101 0.18 14.80 -6.75
CA ILE A 101 -0.57 13.55 -6.89
C ILE A 101 -0.24 12.87 -8.22
N ILE A 102 -0.21 13.62 -9.33
CA ILE A 102 0.19 13.08 -10.64
C ILE A 102 1.60 12.50 -10.58
N ALA A 103 2.55 13.20 -9.91
CA ALA A 103 3.91 12.71 -9.77
C ALA A 103 3.97 11.34 -9.06
N LEU A 104 3.15 11.12 -8.01
CA LEU A 104 3.03 9.82 -7.36
C LEU A 104 2.53 8.73 -8.31
N PHE A 105 1.46 9.00 -9.07
CA PHE A 105 0.92 8.02 -10.02
C PHE A 105 1.89 7.71 -11.16
N VAL A 106 2.61 8.71 -11.66
CA VAL A 106 3.65 8.52 -12.69
C VAL A 106 4.77 7.64 -12.15
N MET A 107 5.24 7.92 -10.93
CA MET A 107 6.31 7.11 -10.32
C MET A 107 5.85 5.68 -10.03
N GLU A 108 4.62 5.48 -9.56
CA GLU A 108 4.04 4.15 -9.37
C GLU A 108 3.96 3.39 -10.71
N GLY A 109 3.47 4.05 -11.77
CA GLY A 109 3.46 3.49 -13.12
C GLY A 109 4.86 3.13 -13.61
N LEU A 110 5.88 3.92 -13.29
CA LEU A 110 7.28 3.63 -13.62
C LEU A 110 7.79 2.39 -12.86
N CYS A 111 7.42 2.21 -11.58
CA CYS A 111 7.77 1.00 -10.82
C CYS A 111 7.24 -0.26 -11.51
N TYR A 112 5.96 -0.26 -11.90
CA TYR A 112 5.37 -1.36 -12.66
C TYR A 112 6.03 -1.53 -14.03
N GLY A 113 6.20 -0.45 -14.79
CA GLY A 113 6.83 -0.45 -16.11
C GLY A 113 8.23 -1.05 -16.10
N VAL A 114 9.08 -0.62 -15.16
CA VAL A 114 10.45 -1.13 -15.01
C VAL A 114 10.44 -2.60 -14.58
N SER A 115 9.50 -3.01 -13.71
CA SER A 115 9.39 -4.40 -13.28
C SER A 115 8.96 -5.33 -14.43
N PHE A 116 7.95 -4.93 -15.21
CA PHE A 116 7.51 -5.69 -16.38
C PHE A 116 8.58 -5.74 -17.47
N TRP A 117 9.26 -4.62 -17.75
CA TRP A 117 10.35 -4.58 -18.71
C TRP A 117 11.48 -5.52 -18.34
N ARG A 118 11.84 -5.59 -17.05
CA ARG A 118 13.00 -6.36 -16.59
C ARG A 118 12.69 -7.83 -16.33
N PHE A 119 11.52 -8.14 -15.76
CA PHE A 119 11.18 -9.47 -15.25
C PHE A 119 9.91 -10.08 -15.87
N GLY A 120 9.14 -9.32 -16.66
CA GLY A 120 7.83 -9.77 -17.16
C GLY A 120 6.78 -10.00 -16.07
N LYS A 121 6.97 -9.39 -14.89
CA LYS A 121 6.11 -9.58 -13.71
C LYS A 121 5.93 -8.26 -12.98
N GLU A 122 4.81 -8.16 -12.23
CA GLU A 122 4.56 -7.01 -11.34
C GLU A 122 5.60 -6.93 -10.22
N THR A 123 5.76 -5.71 -9.67
CA THR A 123 6.59 -5.51 -8.48
C THR A 123 5.89 -6.10 -7.24
N CYS A 124 6.64 -6.74 -6.35
CA CYS A 124 6.17 -7.30 -5.09
C CYS A 124 7.31 -7.23 -4.04
N THR A 125 7.95 -6.07 -3.95
CA THR A 125 9.18 -5.91 -3.15
C THR A 125 8.92 -5.81 -1.65
N HIS A 126 7.73 -5.35 -1.23
CA HIS A 126 7.38 -5.10 0.18
C HIS A 126 8.49 -4.37 0.95
N ALA A 127 9.10 -3.38 0.31
CA ALA A 127 10.19 -2.61 0.88
C ALA A 127 9.76 -1.92 2.20
N PHE A 128 10.71 -1.73 3.10
CA PHE A 128 10.45 -1.07 4.39
C PHE A 128 9.89 0.34 4.23
N LEU A 129 10.41 1.10 3.26
CA LEU A 129 9.94 2.45 2.96
C LEU A 129 8.48 2.46 2.49
N SER A 130 8.04 1.43 1.74
CA SER A 130 6.64 1.33 1.29
C SER A 130 5.67 1.11 2.46
N LYS A 131 6.08 0.40 3.50
CA LYS A 131 5.27 0.24 4.72
C LYS A 131 5.11 1.56 5.48
N LEU A 132 6.19 2.34 5.59
CA LEU A 132 6.13 3.67 6.18
C LEU A 132 5.28 4.63 5.34
N TRP A 133 5.33 4.50 4.02
CA TRP A 133 4.46 5.27 3.14
C TRP A 133 2.97 4.99 3.39
N GLY A 134 2.58 3.75 3.63
CA GLY A 134 1.22 3.40 4.03
C GLY A 134 0.74 4.15 5.29
N VAL A 135 1.62 4.33 6.27
CA VAL A 135 1.33 5.13 7.47
C VAL A 135 1.19 6.63 7.13
N CYS A 136 2.06 7.16 6.27
CA CYS A 136 1.95 8.55 5.79
C CYS A 136 0.65 8.78 5.01
N LEU A 137 0.25 7.82 4.16
CA LEU A 137 -1.03 7.86 3.43
C LEU A 137 -2.22 7.84 4.40
N LEU A 138 -2.19 7.01 5.44
CA LEU A 138 -3.22 7.01 6.47
C LEU A 138 -3.41 8.40 7.06
N VAL A 139 -2.31 9.03 7.53
CA VAL A 139 -2.35 10.37 8.15
C VAL A 139 -2.84 11.42 7.14
N ALA A 140 -2.37 11.35 5.89
CA ALA A 140 -2.79 12.28 4.83
C ALA A 140 -4.29 12.13 4.51
N PHE A 141 -4.80 10.91 4.36
CA PHE A 141 -6.23 10.71 4.07
C PHE A 141 -7.14 11.04 5.25
N ILE A 142 -6.73 10.77 6.49
CA ILE A 142 -7.46 11.23 7.68
C ILE A 142 -7.52 12.77 7.69
N SER A 143 -6.40 13.44 7.40
CA SER A 143 -6.33 14.90 7.33
C SER A 143 -7.21 15.47 6.21
N LEU A 144 -7.14 14.88 5.01
CA LEU A 144 -7.92 15.33 3.85
C LEU A 144 -9.42 15.08 4.02
N ILE A 145 -9.80 13.84 4.37
CA ILE A 145 -11.21 13.42 4.44
C ILE A 145 -11.85 13.88 5.74
N GLY A 146 -11.17 13.68 6.89
CA GLY A 146 -11.72 13.98 8.20
C GLY A 146 -11.77 15.48 8.50
N PHE A 147 -10.71 16.21 8.12
CA PHE A 147 -10.55 17.63 8.50
C PHE A 147 -10.56 18.58 7.29
N GLY A 148 -10.63 18.12 6.05
CA GLY A 148 -10.56 18.96 4.87
C GLY A 148 -9.22 19.72 4.74
N TYR A 149 -8.13 19.16 5.30
CA TYR A 149 -6.82 19.81 5.33
C TYR A 149 -5.78 18.98 4.59
N GLY A 150 -5.12 19.58 3.58
CA GLY A 150 -4.01 18.96 2.82
C GLY A 150 -2.67 19.22 3.51
N GLY A 151 -2.12 20.39 3.30
CA GLY A 151 -0.92 20.93 3.93
C GLY A 151 0.21 19.92 4.15
N PHE A 152 0.84 19.98 5.32
CA PHE A 152 1.99 19.16 5.69
C PHE A 152 1.75 17.64 5.61
N PRO A 153 0.62 17.06 6.07
CA PRO A 153 0.39 15.62 5.99
C PRO A 153 0.40 15.08 4.57
N LEU A 154 -0.22 15.78 3.62
CA LEU A 154 -0.24 15.39 2.23
C LEU A 154 1.15 15.51 1.59
N LEU A 155 1.85 16.62 1.81
CA LEU A 155 3.20 16.81 1.29
C LEU A 155 4.18 15.76 1.84
N LEU A 156 4.06 15.40 3.12
CA LEU A 156 4.84 14.34 3.73
C LEU A 156 4.58 12.99 3.03
N ALA A 157 3.31 12.65 2.79
CA ALA A 157 2.94 11.42 2.10
C ALA A 157 3.44 11.39 0.65
N VAL A 158 3.39 12.52 -0.06
CA VAL A 158 3.94 12.65 -1.42
C VAL A 158 5.46 12.47 -1.41
N CYS A 159 6.19 13.22 -0.59
CA CYS A 159 7.65 13.13 -0.52
C CYS A 159 8.09 11.72 -0.15
N TRP A 160 7.49 11.13 0.89
CA TRP A 160 7.82 9.79 1.33
C TRP A 160 7.48 8.72 0.27
N GLY A 161 6.35 8.89 -0.43
CA GLY A 161 5.96 8.04 -1.55
C GLY A 161 6.97 8.05 -2.67
N LEU A 162 7.40 9.22 -3.13
CA LEU A 162 8.41 9.36 -4.17
C LEU A 162 9.75 8.71 -3.77
N PHE A 163 10.20 8.89 -2.51
CA PHE A 163 11.39 8.21 -2.00
C PHE A 163 11.23 6.69 -1.96
N SER A 164 10.07 6.21 -1.51
CA SER A 164 9.76 4.78 -1.48
C SER A 164 9.76 4.16 -2.88
N GLN A 165 9.14 4.82 -3.85
CA GLN A 165 9.07 4.36 -5.24
C GLN A 165 10.45 4.37 -5.93
N LEU A 166 11.30 5.36 -5.63
CA LEU A 166 12.69 5.36 -6.07
C LEU A 166 13.47 4.17 -5.51
N ASP A 167 13.31 3.85 -4.22
CA ASP A 167 13.95 2.66 -3.63
C ASP A 167 13.45 1.36 -4.29
N VAL A 168 12.15 1.25 -4.58
CA VAL A 168 11.57 0.11 -5.32
C VAL A 168 12.19 -0.02 -6.72
N ILE A 169 12.31 1.06 -7.48
CA ILE A 169 12.96 1.04 -8.79
C ILE A 169 14.42 0.59 -8.67
N LEU A 170 15.16 1.11 -7.69
CA LEU A 170 16.54 0.70 -7.42
C LEU A 170 16.63 -0.78 -7.06
N ILE A 171 15.72 -1.30 -6.22
CA ILE A 171 15.64 -2.72 -5.90
C ILE A 171 15.47 -3.54 -7.18
N ILE A 172 14.49 -3.18 -8.03
CA ILE A 172 14.22 -3.88 -9.29
C ILE A 172 15.46 -3.89 -10.19
N LEU A 173 16.14 -2.75 -10.34
CA LEU A 173 17.32 -2.61 -11.19
C LEU A 173 18.55 -3.36 -10.63
N LEU A 174 18.66 -3.53 -9.33
CA LEU A 174 19.79 -4.22 -8.70
C LEU A 174 19.60 -5.75 -8.64
N LEU A 175 18.36 -6.24 -8.55
CA LEU A 175 18.08 -7.66 -8.41
C LEU A 175 18.52 -8.46 -9.64
N PRO A 176 19.25 -9.58 -9.47
CA PRO A 176 19.63 -10.45 -10.58
C PRO A 176 18.45 -11.29 -11.12
N LYS A 177 17.48 -11.62 -10.28
CA LYS A 177 16.25 -12.37 -10.62
C LYS A 177 15.07 -11.78 -9.85
N TRP A 178 13.86 -11.93 -10.40
CA TRP A 178 12.65 -11.52 -9.70
C TRP A 178 12.52 -12.23 -8.36
N GLN A 179 12.36 -11.46 -7.31
CA GLN A 179 12.22 -11.95 -5.93
C GLN A 179 11.33 -10.99 -5.15
N ASN A 180 10.46 -11.54 -4.31
CA ASN A 180 9.62 -10.79 -3.38
C ASN A 180 10.35 -10.55 -2.05
N ASP A 181 9.82 -9.64 -1.24
CA ASP A 181 10.26 -9.34 0.13
C ASP A 181 11.72 -8.90 0.23
N ILE A 182 12.09 -7.93 -0.55
CA ILE A 182 13.39 -7.28 -0.46
C ILE A 182 13.25 -6.01 0.37
N PRO A 183 13.91 -5.93 1.56
CA PRO A 183 13.67 -4.82 2.49
C PRO A 183 14.11 -3.45 1.99
N SER A 184 15.16 -3.36 1.17
CA SER A 184 15.69 -2.12 0.61
C SER A 184 16.64 -2.36 -0.55
N SER A 185 17.00 -1.31 -1.29
CA SER A 185 18.01 -1.32 -2.35
C SER A 185 19.38 -1.82 -1.88
N TYR A 186 19.76 -1.57 -0.62
CA TYR A 186 20.97 -2.11 -0.02
C TYR A 186 20.97 -3.65 0.01
N HIS A 187 19.84 -4.26 0.38
CA HIS A 187 19.70 -5.73 0.38
C HIS A 187 19.73 -6.30 -1.04
N ALA A 188 19.10 -5.61 -2.01
CA ALA A 188 19.17 -5.99 -3.41
C ALA A 188 20.63 -5.95 -3.94
N TYR A 189 21.42 -4.96 -3.54
CA TYR A 189 22.84 -4.88 -3.85
C TYR A 189 23.66 -6.01 -3.24
N LEU A 190 23.38 -6.43 -1.98
CA LEU A 190 24.04 -7.58 -1.37
C LEU A 190 23.73 -8.87 -2.12
N LEU A 191 22.47 -9.09 -2.51
CA LEU A 191 22.06 -10.24 -3.33
C LEU A 191 22.79 -10.28 -4.67
N ARG A 192 22.93 -9.10 -5.33
CA ARG A 192 23.70 -8.99 -6.58
C ARG A 192 25.17 -9.41 -6.41
N LYS A 193 25.74 -9.19 -5.22
CA LYS A 193 27.10 -9.62 -4.86
C LYS A 193 27.20 -11.09 -4.38
N GLY A 194 26.10 -11.86 -4.44
CA GLY A 194 26.07 -13.25 -4.00
C GLY A 194 26.08 -13.42 -2.47
N LYS A 195 25.83 -12.35 -1.70
CA LYS A 195 25.75 -12.43 -0.23
C LYS A 195 24.33 -12.79 0.20
N GLU A 196 24.21 -13.74 1.13
CA GLU A 196 22.92 -14.09 1.72
C GLU A 196 22.37 -12.96 2.60
N ILE A 197 21.07 -12.70 2.49
CA ILE A 197 20.36 -11.75 3.37
C ILE A 197 19.82 -12.52 4.56
N LYS A 198 20.13 -12.07 5.78
CA LYS A 198 19.48 -12.57 7.00
C LYS A 198 18.03 -12.09 7.00
N LYS A 199 17.09 -13.01 6.76
CA LYS A 199 15.65 -12.73 6.86
C LYS A 199 15.28 -12.55 8.33
N HIS A 200 14.78 -11.38 8.69
CA HIS A 200 14.29 -11.11 10.05
C HIS A 200 12.82 -11.54 10.14
N LYS A 201 12.48 -12.39 11.13
CA LYS A 201 11.10 -12.96 11.28
C LYS A 201 9.98 -11.91 11.39
N LEU A 202 10.28 -10.68 11.75
CA LEU A 202 9.30 -9.59 11.93
C LEU A 202 9.18 -8.65 10.72
N PHE A 203 10.20 -8.57 9.86
CA PHE A 203 10.26 -7.55 8.81
C PHE A 203 10.30 -8.12 7.38
N ASN A 204 10.39 -9.44 7.25
CA ASN A 204 10.41 -10.13 5.95
C ASN A 204 9.38 -11.24 5.90
#